data_91e83bae6f9beb24a7ec74fc556852ba
#
_entry.id   91e83bae6f9beb24a7ec74fc556852ba
#
_cell.length_a   1.000
_cell.length_b   1.000
_cell.length_c   1.000
_cell.angle_alpha   90.00
_cell.angle_beta   90.00
_cell.angle_gamma   90.00
#
_symmetry.space_group_name_H-M   'P 1'
#
loop_
_entity.id
_entity.type
_entity.pdbx_description
1 polymer ?
#
loop_
_entity_poly.entity_id
_entity_poly.type
_entity_poly.pdbx_seq_one_letter_code
_entity_poly.pdbx_strand_id
1 'polypeptide(L)'
;MKITTGQFNDSYFPIMDGVGMTAHNYARWLNEKYGKSMIVAPKGNDYEDHVPYKVYRFKSVLLPGMNPYRVGLPLIDIKFKKKIKKVGFDLVHAHCPFISGQLALNISKKLDIPFVTTFHTKYRDDFKKVINNDLIVDFLVNFTLDFYKAADLVLVPNKATGLTLEEYGFKGPYEIMPNGSDMIVPEKLKLISFRKKGLKMIDAGTDEFVMLFVGQHRWEKNIRLIIDSLRQLKLKGKSFKMVFVGEGYAAGDMKKLVRKYELQDNVVFLGVMTDRNELQKVYAASDLFVFPSVYDNSPLVIQEAAAFGVPSIVVRNSSSAESILDGVNGFLIENETADLTKKLMALMQNQHAIKIAGEGARKSIYHPWESIIDDVYYRYTELIKFHKPSK
;
A
#
# COMPACT_ATOMS: atom_id res chain seq x y z
N MET A 1 14.13 7.67 -24.33
CA MET A 1 14.47 6.31 -24.82
C MET A 1 13.28 5.40 -24.57
N LYS A 2 12.91 4.51 -25.51
CA LYS A 2 11.89 3.48 -25.19
C LYS A 2 12.58 2.31 -24.51
N ILE A 3 12.11 1.91 -23.34
CA ILE A 3 12.69 0.81 -22.55
C ILE A 3 11.70 -0.34 -22.39
N THR A 4 12.22 -1.54 -22.20
CA THR A 4 11.44 -2.74 -21.90
C THR A 4 11.78 -3.20 -20.48
N THR A 5 10.82 -3.08 -19.55
CA THR A 5 11.06 -3.41 -18.14
C THR A 5 10.13 -4.51 -17.64
N GLY A 6 10.62 -5.29 -16.68
CA GLY A 6 9.82 -6.29 -15.96
C GLY A 6 9.65 -5.90 -14.50
N GLN A 7 8.40 -5.87 -14.01
CA GLN A 7 8.07 -5.69 -12.61
C GLN A 7 7.74 -7.05 -12.01
N PHE A 8 8.57 -7.54 -11.10
CA PHE A 8 8.49 -8.87 -10.52
C PHE A 8 7.93 -8.82 -9.12
N ASN A 9 6.82 -9.52 -8.87
CA ASN A 9 6.22 -9.58 -7.54
C ASN A 9 5.55 -10.93 -7.28
N ASP A 10 5.62 -11.43 -6.04
CA ASP A 10 4.99 -12.70 -5.63
C ASP A 10 3.49 -12.55 -5.30
N SER A 11 3.01 -11.32 -5.09
CA SER A 11 1.62 -10.98 -4.88
C SER A 11 1.12 -10.08 -6.01
N TYR A 12 0.05 -10.49 -6.67
CA TYR A 12 -0.57 -9.72 -7.75
C TYR A 12 -2.03 -10.10 -7.91
N PHE A 13 -2.80 -9.32 -8.67
CA PHE A 13 -4.22 -9.58 -8.87
C PHE A 13 -4.55 -11.08 -9.04
N PRO A 14 -5.65 -11.56 -8.40
CA PRO A 14 -6.71 -10.83 -7.68
C PRO A 14 -6.37 -10.41 -6.24
N ILE A 15 -5.17 -10.68 -5.75
CA ILE A 15 -4.73 -10.24 -4.41
C ILE A 15 -4.47 -8.73 -4.44
N MET A 16 -5.24 -7.99 -3.64
CA MET A 16 -5.14 -6.53 -3.52
C MET A 16 -4.33 -6.17 -2.28
N ASP A 17 -3.02 -6.04 -2.44
CA ASP A 17 -2.12 -5.53 -1.39
C ASP A 17 -1.29 -4.34 -1.88
N GLY A 18 -0.67 -3.62 -0.95
CA GLY A 18 0.07 -2.39 -1.28
C GLY A 18 1.25 -2.61 -2.22
N VAL A 19 1.96 -3.74 -2.11
CA VAL A 19 3.11 -4.07 -2.96
C VAL A 19 2.67 -4.43 -4.37
N GLY A 20 1.61 -5.26 -4.49
CA GLY A 20 1.00 -5.62 -5.76
C GLY A 20 0.44 -4.39 -6.50
N MET A 21 -0.19 -3.46 -5.77
CA MET A 21 -0.68 -2.20 -6.32
C MET A 21 0.46 -1.26 -6.76
N THR A 22 1.56 -1.24 -6.03
CA THR A 22 2.76 -0.49 -6.43
C THR A 22 3.34 -1.05 -7.73
N ALA A 23 3.56 -2.36 -7.82
CA ALA A 23 4.04 -3.01 -9.04
C ALA A 23 3.10 -2.77 -10.25
N HIS A 24 1.76 -2.84 -10.01
CA HIS A 24 0.74 -2.50 -11.00
C HIS A 24 0.93 -1.10 -11.56
N ASN A 25 1.06 -0.10 -10.68
CA ASN A 25 1.19 1.29 -11.09
C ASN A 25 2.53 1.55 -11.80
N TYR A 26 3.63 0.92 -11.37
CA TYR A 26 4.90 0.95 -12.10
C TYR A 26 4.73 0.40 -13.54
N ALA A 27 4.15 -0.79 -13.68
CA ALA A 27 3.93 -1.39 -14.98
C ALA A 27 3.01 -0.54 -15.87
N ARG A 28 1.90 -0.05 -15.32
CA ARG A 28 0.92 0.78 -16.04
C ARG A 28 1.54 2.05 -16.57
N TRP A 29 2.08 2.89 -15.70
CA TRP A 29 2.54 4.23 -16.07
C TRP A 29 3.82 4.21 -16.92
N LEU A 30 4.75 3.27 -16.66
CA LEU A 30 5.90 3.06 -17.55
C LEU A 30 5.48 2.60 -18.95
N ASN A 31 4.49 1.70 -19.03
CA ASN A 31 3.98 1.24 -20.32
C ASN A 31 3.24 2.35 -21.07
N GLU A 32 2.52 3.20 -20.38
CA GLU A 32 1.75 4.30 -20.96
C GLU A 32 2.66 5.43 -21.47
N LYS A 33 3.71 5.78 -20.72
CA LYS A 33 4.54 6.96 -21.01
C LYS A 33 5.85 6.65 -21.74
N TYR A 34 6.52 5.54 -21.44
CA TYR A 34 7.95 5.40 -21.75
C TYR A 34 8.36 4.16 -22.52
N GLY A 35 7.51 3.18 -22.66
CA GLY A 35 7.87 1.99 -23.41
C GLY A 35 7.06 0.77 -23.04
N LYS A 36 7.73 -0.40 -22.99
CA LYS A 36 7.05 -1.64 -22.61
C LYS A 36 7.39 -1.96 -21.16
N SER A 37 6.38 -1.99 -20.29
CA SER A 37 6.52 -2.52 -18.95
C SER A 37 5.50 -3.63 -18.74
N MET A 38 5.88 -4.68 -18.01
CA MET A 38 5.05 -5.86 -17.81
C MET A 38 5.21 -6.42 -16.40
N ILE A 39 4.18 -7.09 -15.93
CA ILE A 39 4.23 -7.81 -14.66
C ILE A 39 4.70 -9.25 -14.88
N VAL A 40 5.52 -9.75 -13.96
CA VAL A 40 5.89 -11.16 -13.83
C VAL A 40 5.50 -11.63 -12.44
N ALA A 41 4.51 -12.54 -12.35
CA ALA A 41 3.90 -12.95 -11.08
C ALA A 41 3.41 -14.40 -11.10
N PRO A 42 3.14 -15.03 -9.94
CA PRO A 42 2.50 -16.32 -9.85
C PRO A 42 1.12 -16.35 -10.52
N LYS A 43 0.74 -17.47 -11.10
CA LYS A 43 -0.61 -17.67 -11.62
C LYS A 43 -1.58 -17.77 -10.44
N GLY A 44 -2.60 -16.90 -10.39
CA GLY A 44 -3.76 -17.05 -9.53
C GLY A 44 -4.60 -18.27 -9.95
N ASN A 45 -5.72 -18.48 -9.29
CA ASN A 45 -6.71 -19.46 -9.77
C ASN A 45 -7.22 -19.02 -11.18
N ASP A 46 -8.44 -19.23 -11.54
CA ASP A 46 -9.02 -18.90 -12.85
C ASP A 46 -9.21 -17.38 -13.08
N TYR A 47 -8.25 -16.58 -12.61
CA TYR A 47 -8.27 -15.11 -12.77
C TYR A 47 -7.67 -14.72 -14.13
N GLU A 48 -8.41 -13.94 -14.89
CA GLU A 48 -7.96 -13.33 -16.14
C GLU A 48 -7.50 -11.89 -15.89
N ASP A 49 -6.36 -11.53 -16.45
CA ASP A 49 -5.78 -10.20 -16.27
C ASP A 49 -6.45 -9.18 -17.20
N HIS A 50 -7.16 -8.20 -16.65
CA HIS A 50 -7.79 -7.09 -17.37
C HIS A 50 -7.00 -5.78 -17.15
N VAL A 51 -5.77 -5.74 -17.66
CA VAL A 51 -4.84 -4.61 -17.53
C VAL A 51 -4.25 -4.21 -18.89
N PRO A 52 -3.85 -2.94 -19.11
CA PRO A 52 -3.41 -2.45 -20.41
C PRO A 52 -1.99 -2.86 -20.81
N TYR A 53 -1.35 -3.73 -20.07
CA TYR A 53 0.01 -4.24 -20.30
C TYR A 53 0.06 -5.76 -20.17
N LYS A 54 1.17 -6.40 -20.57
CA LYS A 54 1.32 -7.84 -20.49
C LYS A 54 1.59 -8.31 -19.07
N VAL A 55 0.93 -9.41 -18.67
CA VAL A 55 1.22 -10.14 -17.44
C VAL A 55 1.74 -11.53 -17.80
N TYR A 56 2.94 -11.84 -17.35
CA TYR A 56 3.56 -13.16 -17.50
C TYR A 56 3.34 -13.97 -16.21
N ARG A 57 2.43 -14.92 -16.27
CA ARG A 57 2.09 -15.79 -15.14
C ARG A 57 2.86 -17.10 -15.23
N PHE A 58 3.54 -17.47 -14.13
CA PHE A 58 4.16 -18.79 -13.95
C PHE A 58 3.34 -19.66 -12.98
N LYS A 59 3.48 -20.98 -13.10
CA LYS A 59 2.80 -21.95 -12.24
C LYS A 59 3.01 -21.65 -10.78
N SER A 60 2.00 -21.90 -9.95
CA SER A 60 2.05 -21.71 -8.51
C SER A 60 1.14 -22.71 -7.79
N VAL A 61 1.40 -22.92 -6.50
CA VAL A 61 0.61 -23.74 -5.59
C VAL A 61 0.16 -22.90 -4.40
N LEU A 62 -1.02 -23.19 -3.85
CA LEU A 62 -1.49 -22.59 -2.61
C LEU A 62 -0.65 -23.12 -1.45
N LEU A 63 -0.24 -22.24 -0.55
CA LEU A 63 0.31 -22.65 0.74
C LEU A 63 -0.82 -22.93 1.73
N PRO A 64 -0.85 -24.12 2.34
CA PRO A 64 -1.80 -24.37 3.43
C PRO A 64 -1.67 -23.32 4.53
N GLY A 65 -2.79 -22.75 4.97
CA GLY A 65 -2.82 -21.74 6.02
C GLY A 65 -2.41 -20.32 5.62
N MET A 66 -1.96 -20.08 4.37
CA MET A 66 -1.55 -18.77 3.89
C MET A 66 -2.44 -18.21 2.75
N ASN A 67 -3.66 -18.74 2.59
CA ASN A 67 -4.61 -18.22 1.60
C ASN A 67 -4.84 -16.71 1.80
N PRO A 68 -4.76 -15.87 0.73
CA PRO A 68 -4.73 -16.23 -0.70
C PRO A 68 -3.33 -16.33 -1.31
N TYR A 69 -2.25 -16.24 -0.55
CA TYR A 69 -0.89 -16.22 -1.06
C TYR A 69 -0.44 -17.59 -1.61
N ARG A 70 0.42 -17.54 -2.64
CA ARG A 70 0.83 -18.72 -3.40
C ARG A 70 2.35 -18.78 -3.52
N VAL A 71 2.88 -20.00 -3.55
CA VAL A 71 4.31 -20.24 -3.90
C VAL A 71 4.44 -20.46 -5.38
N GLY A 72 5.28 -19.67 -6.02
CA GLY A 72 5.58 -19.75 -7.43
C GLY A 72 6.53 -20.91 -7.79
N LEU A 73 6.34 -21.47 -8.97
CA LEU A 73 7.16 -22.58 -9.50
C LEU A 73 7.69 -22.26 -10.93
N PRO A 74 8.40 -21.10 -11.11
CA PRO A 74 8.84 -20.68 -12.46
C PRO A 74 9.85 -21.63 -13.08
N LEU A 75 10.64 -22.33 -12.26
CA LEU A 75 11.71 -23.22 -12.75
C LEU A 75 11.18 -24.48 -13.43
N ILE A 76 9.99 -24.95 -13.08
CA ILE A 76 9.36 -26.12 -13.69
C ILE A 76 8.32 -25.78 -14.76
N ASP A 77 8.00 -24.49 -14.95
CA ASP A 77 7.07 -24.04 -15.97
C ASP A 77 7.76 -23.82 -17.33
N ILE A 78 7.80 -24.87 -18.15
CA ILE A 78 8.44 -24.85 -19.47
C ILE A 78 7.79 -23.81 -20.40
N LYS A 79 6.44 -23.66 -20.34
CA LYS A 79 5.72 -22.70 -21.20
C LYS A 79 6.08 -21.27 -20.82
N PHE A 80 6.10 -20.97 -19.53
CA PHE A 80 6.56 -19.68 -19.02
C PHE A 80 8.01 -19.40 -19.42
N LYS A 81 8.94 -20.35 -19.19
CA LYS A 81 10.36 -20.20 -19.54
C LYS A 81 10.58 -19.89 -21.02
N LYS A 82 9.83 -20.54 -21.92
CA LYS A 82 9.89 -20.26 -23.38
C LYS A 82 9.38 -18.85 -23.71
N LYS A 83 8.36 -18.36 -23.00
CA LYS A 83 7.79 -17.02 -23.23
C LYS A 83 8.71 -15.92 -22.68
N ILE A 84 9.18 -16.05 -21.44
CA ILE A 84 9.97 -15.01 -20.77
C ILE A 84 11.34 -14.82 -21.42
N LYS A 85 11.95 -15.88 -21.96
CA LYS A 85 13.21 -15.81 -22.71
C LYS A 85 13.14 -14.98 -24.00
N LYS A 86 11.93 -14.80 -24.57
CA LYS A 86 11.71 -14.01 -25.78
C LYS A 86 11.51 -12.53 -25.48
N VAL A 87 11.40 -12.17 -24.20
CA VAL A 87 11.29 -10.78 -23.78
C VAL A 87 12.71 -10.21 -23.66
N GLY A 88 13.02 -9.23 -24.50
CA GLY A 88 14.26 -8.48 -24.40
C GLY A 88 14.11 -7.41 -23.34
N PHE A 89 14.39 -7.74 -22.08
CA PHE A 89 14.39 -6.75 -21.01
C PHE A 89 15.64 -5.87 -21.12
N ASP A 90 15.46 -4.57 -20.93
CA ASP A 90 16.56 -3.62 -20.73
C ASP A 90 16.87 -3.45 -19.24
N LEU A 91 15.89 -3.77 -18.36
CA LEU A 91 16.01 -3.69 -16.90
C LEU A 91 14.93 -4.54 -16.24
N VAL A 92 15.24 -5.14 -15.09
CA VAL A 92 14.28 -5.85 -14.25
C VAL A 92 14.20 -5.21 -12.86
N HIS A 93 12.97 -5.06 -12.35
CA HIS A 93 12.71 -4.53 -11.01
C HIS A 93 11.90 -5.54 -10.18
N ALA A 94 12.40 -5.89 -9.01
CA ALA A 94 11.74 -6.78 -8.07
C ALA A 94 11.15 -6.02 -6.89
N HIS A 95 9.88 -6.29 -6.57
CA HIS A 95 9.19 -5.71 -5.42
C HIS A 95 9.18 -6.64 -4.19
N CYS A 96 9.82 -7.79 -4.27
CA CYS A 96 9.94 -8.77 -3.20
C CYS A 96 11.22 -9.60 -3.35
N PRO A 97 11.83 -10.12 -2.28
CA PRO A 97 13.09 -10.88 -2.34
C PRO A 97 12.92 -12.39 -2.60
N PHE A 98 11.67 -12.87 -2.71
CA PHE A 98 11.39 -14.31 -2.77
C PHE A 98 11.41 -14.86 -4.20
N ILE A 99 10.46 -15.70 -4.59
CA ILE A 99 10.51 -16.47 -5.83
C ILE A 99 10.58 -15.56 -7.07
N SER A 100 9.69 -14.55 -7.16
CA SER A 100 9.68 -13.61 -8.29
C SER A 100 10.94 -12.73 -8.28
N GLY A 101 11.40 -12.30 -7.11
CA GLY A 101 12.61 -11.51 -6.96
C GLY A 101 13.85 -12.29 -7.36
N GLN A 102 14.01 -13.53 -6.88
CA GLN A 102 15.11 -14.41 -7.28
C GLN A 102 15.09 -14.72 -8.78
N LEU A 103 13.89 -14.83 -9.37
CA LEU A 103 13.75 -14.97 -10.82
C LEU A 103 14.25 -13.72 -11.56
N ALA A 104 13.90 -12.52 -11.06
CA ALA A 104 14.37 -11.24 -11.63
C ALA A 104 15.91 -11.15 -11.57
N LEU A 105 16.50 -11.42 -10.41
CA LEU A 105 17.95 -11.43 -10.22
C LEU A 105 18.65 -12.42 -11.15
N ASN A 106 18.08 -13.61 -11.33
CA ASN A 106 18.63 -14.61 -12.26
C ASN A 106 18.52 -14.17 -13.74
N ILE A 107 17.46 -13.46 -14.10
CA ILE A 107 17.28 -12.90 -15.46
C ILE A 107 18.30 -11.79 -15.68
N SER A 108 18.46 -10.86 -14.71
CA SER A 108 19.44 -9.78 -14.77
C SER A 108 20.85 -10.33 -15.02
N LYS A 109 21.31 -11.25 -14.18
CA LYS A 109 22.64 -11.90 -14.32
C LYS A 109 22.81 -12.59 -15.66
N LYS A 110 21.76 -13.26 -16.17
CA LYS A 110 21.83 -14.01 -17.42
C LYS A 110 21.84 -13.13 -18.66
N LEU A 111 21.15 -12.02 -18.63
CA LEU A 111 21.05 -11.07 -19.75
C LEU A 111 22.07 -9.94 -19.61
N ASP A 112 22.77 -9.86 -18.48
CA ASP A 112 23.70 -8.81 -18.14
C ASP A 112 23.06 -7.41 -18.24
N ILE A 113 21.94 -7.23 -17.53
CA ILE A 113 21.14 -6.02 -17.50
C ILE A 113 20.92 -5.54 -16.06
N PRO A 114 20.66 -4.23 -15.83
CA PRO A 114 20.45 -3.69 -14.48
C PRO A 114 19.34 -4.39 -13.71
N PHE A 115 19.61 -4.59 -12.42
CA PHE A 115 18.69 -5.13 -11.42
C PHE A 115 18.33 -4.08 -10.38
N VAL A 116 17.04 -3.72 -10.32
CA VAL A 116 16.49 -2.81 -9.30
C VAL A 116 15.62 -3.60 -8.33
N THR A 117 15.60 -3.21 -7.09
CA THR A 117 14.67 -3.76 -6.10
C THR A 117 14.11 -2.68 -5.19
N THR A 118 12.86 -2.84 -4.74
CA THR A 118 12.26 -1.98 -3.70
C THR A 118 12.00 -2.77 -2.44
N PHE A 119 12.45 -2.23 -1.30
CA PHE A 119 12.18 -2.78 0.02
C PHE A 119 10.87 -2.20 0.56
N HIS A 120 9.83 -3.03 0.64
CA HIS A 120 8.47 -2.61 1.01
C HIS A 120 8.05 -3.04 2.41
N THR A 121 8.61 -4.13 2.94
CA THR A 121 7.99 -4.90 4.03
C THR A 121 8.93 -5.11 5.21
N LYS A 122 8.42 -5.01 6.44
CA LYS A 122 9.12 -5.38 7.68
C LYS A 122 9.18 -6.92 7.80
N TYR A 123 10.03 -7.56 7.02
CA TYR A 123 10.10 -9.03 6.94
C TYR A 123 10.34 -9.71 8.27
N ARG A 124 11.15 -9.13 9.16
CA ARG A 124 11.40 -9.69 10.50
C ARG A 124 10.09 -9.86 11.28
N ASP A 125 9.22 -8.85 11.25
CA ASP A 125 7.94 -8.88 11.95
C ASP A 125 7.00 -9.93 11.33
N ASP A 126 7.02 -10.08 10.00
CA ASP A 126 6.22 -11.08 9.32
C ASP A 126 6.70 -12.49 9.57
N PHE A 127 8.00 -12.72 9.57
CA PHE A 127 8.58 -14.04 9.91
C PHE A 127 8.28 -14.42 11.35
N LYS A 128 8.39 -13.48 12.30
CA LYS A 128 8.09 -13.74 13.73
C LYS A 128 6.63 -14.13 14.00
N LYS A 129 5.68 -13.74 13.15
CA LYS A 129 4.27 -14.16 13.28
C LYS A 129 4.06 -15.65 13.03
N VAL A 130 4.91 -16.25 12.21
CA VAL A 130 4.79 -17.64 11.75
C VAL A 130 5.85 -18.55 12.39
N ILE A 131 7.02 -17.99 12.70
CA ILE A 131 8.21 -18.73 13.15
C ILE A 131 8.56 -18.27 14.56
N ASN A 132 8.41 -19.17 15.51
CA ASN A 132 8.78 -18.93 16.92
C ASN A 132 10.21 -19.38 17.21
N ASN A 133 11.17 -18.97 16.36
CA ASN A 133 12.61 -19.26 16.53
C ASN A 133 13.42 -18.11 15.94
N ASP A 134 14.08 -17.33 16.79
CA ASP A 134 14.82 -16.15 16.36
C ASP A 134 15.99 -16.47 15.44
N LEU A 135 16.67 -17.61 15.59
CA LEU A 135 17.77 -18.01 14.71
C LEU A 135 17.29 -18.26 13.27
N ILE A 136 16.12 -18.88 13.11
CA ILE A 136 15.52 -19.08 11.79
C ILE A 136 15.07 -17.74 11.20
N VAL A 137 14.49 -16.87 12.00
CA VAL A 137 14.09 -15.53 11.58
C VAL A 137 15.31 -14.73 11.12
N ASP A 138 16.41 -14.75 11.89
CA ASP A 138 17.65 -14.07 11.54
C ASP A 138 18.27 -14.63 10.25
N PHE A 139 18.25 -15.94 10.06
CA PHE A 139 18.68 -16.56 8.80
C PHE A 139 17.87 -16.09 7.61
N LEU A 140 16.53 -16.03 7.73
CA LEU A 140 15.64 -15.55 6.66
C LEU A 140 15.84 -14.07 6.39
N VAL A 141 16.04 -13.24 7.42
CA VAL A 141 16.36 -11.81 7.26
C VAL A 141 17.69 -11.65 6.51
N ASN A 142 18.73 -12.40 6.88
CA ASN A 142 20.02 -12.38 6.17
C ASN A 142 19.88 -12.81 4.70
N PHE A 143 19.07 -13.82 4.42
CA PHE A 143 18.76 -14.23 3.04
C PHE A 143 18.13 -13.08 2.24
N THR A 144 17.19 -12.31 2.85
CA THR A 144 16.63 -11.14 2.19
C THR A 144 17.69 -10.04 2.00
N LEU A 145 18.59 -9.83 2.97
CA LEU A 145 19.65 -8.83 2.84
C LEU A 145 20.61 -9.12 1.68
N ASP A 146 20.98 -10.37 1.47
CA ASP A 146 21.87 -10.75 0.36
C ASP A 146 21.22 -10.50 -1.01
N PHE A 147 19.90 -10.62 -1.08
CA PHE A 147 19.15 -10.22 -2.25
C PHE A 147 19.22 -8.70 -2.53
N TYR A 148 19.05 -7.87 -1.50
CA TYR A 148 19.15 -6.39 -1.65
C TYR A 148 20.58 -5.95 -1.96
N LYS A 149 21.60 -6.59 -1.39
CA LYS A 149 23.03 -6.33 -1.71
C LYS A 149 23.40 -6.64 -3.16
N ALA A 150 22.64 -7.53 -3.81
CA ALA A 150 22.90 -7.92 -5.20
C ALA A 150 22.30 -6.94 -6.24
N ALA A 151 21.58 -5.92 -5.80
CA ALA A 151 20.92 -4.97 -6.69
C ALA A 151 21.84 -3.80 -7.07
N ASP A 152 21.72 -3.33 -8.31
CA ASP A 152 22.37 -2.11 -8.79
C ASP A 152 21.74 -0.85 -8.17
N LEU A 153 20.44 -0.91 -7.83
CA LEU A 153 19.70 0.14 -7.14
C LEU A 153 18.68 -0.46 -6.16
N VAL A 154 18.75 -0.01 -4.92
CA VAL A 154 17.74 -0.30 -3.89
C VAL A 154 16.88 0.92 -3.68
N LEU A 155 15.56 0.77 -3.81
CA LEU A 155 14.58 1.80 -3.53
C LEU A 155 13.87 1.52 -2.21
N VAL A 156 13.49 2.57 -1.50
CA VAL A 156 12.65 2.51 -0.30
C VAL A 156 11.54 3.57 -0.41
N PRO A 157 10.30 3.30 0.05
CA PRO A 157 9.20 4.24 -0.13
C PRO A 157 9.27 5.49 0.77
N ASN A 158 10.02 5.44 1.87
CA ASN A 158 10.24 6.55 2.80
C ASN A 158 11.48 6.29 3.67
N LYS A 159 11.90 7.29 4.44
CA LYS A 159 13.09 7.23 5.31
C LYS A 159 12.94 6.17 6.42
N ALA A 160 11.78 6.08 7.05
CA ALA A 160 11.53 5.08 8.10
C ALA A 160 11.72 3.65 7.60
N THR A 161 11.30 3.36 6.37
CA THR A 161 11.54 2.06 5.72
C THR A 161 13.01 1.83 5.42
N GLY A 162 13.74 2.87 5.01
CA GLY A 162 15.19 2.82 4.83
C GLY A 162 15.92 2.50 6.14
N LEU A 163 15.56 3.17 7.24
CA LEU A 163 16.12 2.88 8.56
C LEU A 163 15.83 1.44 9.00
N THR A 164 14.63 0.91 8.73
CA THR A 164 14.34 -0.52 8.99
C THR A 164 15.26 -1.45 8.20
N LEU A 165 15.59 -1.12 6.95
CA LEU A 165 16.52 -1.91 6.14
C LEU A 165 17.94 -1.84 6.71
N GLU A 166 18.37 -0.67 7.21
CA GLU A 166 19.64 -0.50 7.92
C GLU A 166 19.69 -1.30 9.23
N GLU A 167 18.61 -1.28 10.02
CA GLU A 167 18.46 -2.09 11.25
C GLU A 167 18.59 -3.59 10.97
N TYR A 168 18.18 -4.05 9.80
CA TYR A 168 18.37 -5.43 9.37
C TYR A 168 19.84 -5.76 9.01
N GLY A 169 20.69 -4.72 8.89
CA GLY A 169 22.13 -4.86 8.59
C GLY A 169 22.52 -4.52 7.16
N PHE A 170 21.63 -3.90 6.38
CA PHE A 170 21.97 -3.36 5.07
C PHE A 170 22.87 -2.13 5.22
N LYS A 171 24.05 -2.16 4.55
CA LYS A 171 25.03 -1.06 4.58
C LYS A 171 25.25 -0.42 3.21
N GLY A 172 24.52 -0.88 2.21
CA GLY A 172 24.57 -0.31 0.86
C GLY A 172 23.79 1.00 0.74
N PRO A 173 23.99 1.76 -0.34
CA PRO A 173 23.17 2.92 -0.64
C PRO A 173 21.75 2.50 -1.04
N TYR A 174 20.79 3.37 -0.73
CA TYR A 174 19.41 3.27 -1.24
C TYR A 174 18.89 4.66 -1.57
N GLU A 175 17.89 4.72 -2.43
CA GLU A 175 17.20 5.95 -2.76
C GLU A 175 15.75 5.91 -2.27
N ILE A 176 15.24 7.07 -1.80
CA ILE A 176 13.84 7.21 -1.42
C ILE A 176 13.04 7.45 -2.70
N MET A 177 12.10 6.52 -2.97
CA MET A 177 11.15 6.63 -4.06
C MET A 177 9.74 6.46 -3.48
N PRO A 178 9.03 7.56 -3.23
CA PRO A 178 7.72 7.50 -2.58
C PRO A 178 6.71 6.72 -3.43
N ASN A 179 5.75 6.09 -2.77
CA ASN A 179 4.58 5.57 -3.46
C ASN A 179 3.71 6.74 -3.96
N GLY A 180 3.01 6.55 -5.05
CA GLY A 180 2.02 7.48 -5.56
C GLY A 180 0.58 7.05 -5.25
N SER A 181 -0.38 7.84 -5.71
CA SER A 181 -1.79 7.50 -5.73
C SER A 181 -2.33 7.49 -7.15
N ASP A 182 -3.21 6.54 -7.46
CA ASP A 182 -4.00 6.49 -8.70
C ASP A 182 -5.33 7.26 -8.59
N MET A 183 -5.58 7.84 -7.42
CA MET A 183 -6.72 8.73 -7.22
C MET A 183 -6.47 10.06 -7.94
N ILE A 184 -7.40 10.43 -8.80
CA ILE A 184 -7.37 11.71 -9.50
C ILE A 184 -8.05 12.74 -8.61
N VAL A 185 -7.36 13.85 -8.32
CA VAL A 185 -7.95 14.98 -7.59
C VAL A 185 -9.15 15.51 -8.40
N PRO A 186 -10.40 15.42 -7.88
CA PRO A 186 -11.55 15.84 -8.64
C PRO A 186 -11.66 17.37 -8.65
N GLU A 187 -12.20 17.90 -9.73
CA GLU A 187 -12.63 19.28 -9.78
C GLU A 187 -13.69 19.57 -8.70
N LYS A 188 -13.79 20.83 -8.26
CA LYS A 188 -14.65 21.24 -7.14
C LYS A 188 -16.11 20.78 -7.29
N LEU A 189 -16.71 20.94 -8.47
CA LEU A 189 -18.10 20.52 -8.73
C LEU A 189 -18.25 18.99 -8.65
N LYS A 190 -17.27 18.25 -9.18
CA LYS A 190 -17.24 16.78 -9.12
C LYS A 190 -17.08 16.30 -7.69
N LEU A 191 -16.23 16.97 -6.89
CA LEU A 191 -16.05 16.66 -5.48
C LEU A 191 -17.35 16.81 -4.69
N ILE A 192 -18.10 17.89 -4.90
CA ILE A 192 -19.42 18.11 -4.27
C ILE A 192 -20.41 17.01 -4.66
N SER A 193 -20.44 16.65 -5.95
CA SER A 193 -21.28 15.54 -6.44
C SER A 193 -20.90 14.20 -5.82
N PHE A 194 -19.59 13.93 -5.72
CA PHE A 194 -19.08 12.70 -5.09
C PHE A 194 -19.44 12.65 -3.61
N ARG A 195 -19.24 13.76 -2.86
CA ARG A 195 -19.64 13.84 -1.43
C ARG A 195 -21.11 13.50 -1.26
N LYS A 196 -22.01 14.12 -2.03
CA LYS A 196 -23.45 13.83 -1.95
C LYS A 196 -23.78 12.37 -2.22
N LYS A 197 -23.17 11.76 -3.25
CA LYS A 197 -23.37 10.35 -3.58
C LYS A 197 -22.79 9.42 -2.50
N GLY A 198 -21.62 9.74 -1.98
CA GLY A 198 -20.98 8.97 -0.93
C GLY A 198 -21.75 9.00 0.38
N LEU A 199 -22.24 10.16 0.81
CA LEU A 199 -23.12 10.28 1.99
C LEU A 199 -24.36 9.38 1.87
N LYS A 200 -24.99 9.37 0.68
CA LYS A 200 -26.13 8.47 0.42
C LYS A 200 -25.74 6.99 0.49
N MET A 201 -24.54 6.61 0.01
CA MET A 201 -24.07 5.21 0.05
C MET A 201 -23.88 4.69 1.47
N ILE A 202 -23.50 5.56 2.39
CA ILE A 202 -23.19 5.20 3.78
C ILE A 202 -24.34 5.54 4.75
N ASP A 203 -25.47 5.99 4.21
CA ASP A 203 -26.64 6.42 5.00
C ASP A 203 -26.25 7.46 6.07
N ALA A 204 -25.53 8.49 5.65
CA ALA A 204 -25.09 9.58 6.52
C ALA A 204 -25.79 10.90 6.15
N GLY A 205 -26.12 11.67 7.18
CA GLY A 205 -26.63 13.03 7.04
C GLY A 205 -25.56 14.02 6.56
N THR A 206 -25.98 15.17 6.05
CA THR A 206 -25.06 16.22 5.56
C THR A 206 -24.19 16.82 6.65
N ASP A 207 -24.69 16.83 7.89
CA ASP A 207 -24.05 17.44 9.07
C ASP A 207 -23.42 16.40 9.98
N GLU A 208 -23.49 15.12 9.59
CA GLU A 208 -22.91 14.03 10.37
C GLU A 208 -21.40 13.96 10.13
N PHE A 209 -20.63 13.80 11.23
CA PHE A 209 -19.17 13.67 11.15
C PHE A 209 -18.79 12.29 10.66
N VAL A 210 -18.20 12.21 9.47
CA VAL A 210 -17.87 10.94 8.82
C VAL A 210 -16.38 10.63 8.96
N MET A 211 -16.09 9.48 9.56
CA MET A 211 -14.75 8.89 9.66
C MET A 211 -14.62 7.70 8.72
N LEU A 212 -13.44 7.50 8.16
CA LEU A 212 -13.14 6.43 7.20
C LEU A 212 -11.89 5.65 7.59
N PHE A 213 -11.96 4.35 7.45
CA PHE A 213 -10.81 3.43 7.40
C PHE A 213 -10.88 2.61 6.11
N VAL A 214 -9.76 2.53 5.37
CA VAL A 214 -9.63 1.68 4.18
C VAL A 214 -8.43 0.76 4.36
N GLY A 215 -8.64 -0.54 4.19
CA GLY A 215 -7.56 -1.51 4.28
C GLY A 215 -8.03 -2.91 4.69
N GLN A 216 -7.11 -3.86 4.70
CA GLN A 216 -7.42 -5.21 5.18
C GLN A 216 -7.86 -5.15 6.65
N HIS A 217 -8.95 -5.83 6.97
CA HIS A 217 -9.48 -5.93 8.33
C HIS A 217 -8.65 -6.95 9.13
N ARG A 218 -7.54 -6.46 9.69
CA ARG A 218 -6.57 -7.21 10.49
C ARG A 218 -6.29 -6.46 11.79
N TRP A 219 -6.14 -7.18 12.88
CA TRP A 219 -5.91 -6.55 14.19
C TRP A 219 -4.57 -5.79 14.25
N GLU A 220 -3.57 -6.20 13.45
CA GLU A 220 -2.28 -5.53 13.34
C GLU A 220 -2.40 -4.09 12.80
N LYS A 221 -3.50 -3.76 12.12
CA LYS A 221 -3.81 -2.39 11.70
C LYS A 221 -4.47 -1.55 12.81
N ASN A 222 -4.46 -2.08 14.03
CA ASN A 222 -4.92 -1.38 15.24
C ASN A 222 -6.40 -0.94 15.18
N ILE A 223 -7.23 -1.70 14.44
CA ILE A 223 -8.66 -1.41 14.27
C ILE A 223 -9.41 -1.47 15.60
N ARG A 224 -8.90 -2.25 16.57
CA ARG A 224 -9.43 -2.33 17.92
C ARG A 224 -9.45 -0.96 18.59
N LEU A 225 -8.36 -0.19 18.45
CA LEU A 225 -8.24 1.18 18.98
C LEU A 225 -9.37 2.07 18.42
N ILE A 226 -9.68 1.96 17.13
CA ILE A 226 -10.79 2.71 16.51
C ILE A 226 -12.10 2.36 17.20
N ILE A 227 -12.47 1.07 17.23
CA ILE A 227 -13.79 0.62 17.73
C ILE A 227 -13.96 0.96 19.22
N ASP A 228 -12.91 0.81 20.04
CA ASP A 228 -12.94 1.17 21.46
C ASP A 228 -13.10 2.69 21.63
N SER A 229 -12.51 3.51 20.77
CA SER A 229 -12.69 4.97 20.76
C SER A 229 -14.11 5.39 20.33
N LEU A 230 -14.70 4.70 19.33
CA LEU A 230 -16.09 4.94 18.90
C LEU A 230 -17.08 4.67 20.07
N ARG A 231 -16.84 3.62 20.85
CA ARG A 231 -17.63 3.35 22.06
C ARG A 231 -17.59 4.55 23.02
N GLN A 232 -16.40 5.12 23.25
CA GLN A 232 -16.25 6.29 24.13
C GLN A 232 -16.99 7.52 23.57
N LEU A 233 -16.93 7.75 22.25
CA LEU A 233 -17.69 8.84 21.61
C LEU A 233 -19.19 8.67 21.80
N LYS A 234 -19.72 7.46 21.61
CA LYS A 234 -21.16 7.16 21.81
C LYS A 234 -21.58 7.40 23.26
N LEU A 235 -20.80 6.91 24.23
CA LEU A 235 -21.08 7.13 25.65
C LEU A 235 -21.10 8.61 26.05
N LYS A 236 -20.39 9.45 25.28
CA LYS A 236 -20.38 10.92 25.43
C LYS A 236 -21.44 11.62 24.56
N GLY A 237 -22.38 10.89 24.01
CA GLY A 237 -23.49 11.43 23.20
C GLY A 237 -23.09 12.11 21.91
N LYS A 238 -21.95 11.74 21.30
CA LYS A 238 -21.50 12.32 20.04
C LYS A 238 -22.18 11.64 18.84
N SER A 239 -22.61 12.44 17.86
CA SER A 239 -23.12 11.95 16.58
C SER A 239 -21.98 11.78 15.59
N PHE A 240 -21.87 10.62 14.98
CA PHE A 240 -20.83 10.30 13.99
C PHE A 240 -21.21 9.07 13.16
N LYS A 241 -20.57 8.96 12.00
CA LYS A 241 -20.56 7.74 11.18
C LYS A 241 -19.12 7.27 11.01
N MET A 242 -18.86 5.99 11.19
CA MET A 242 -17.58 5.34 10.88
C MET A 242 -17.74 4.34 9.75
N VAL A 243 -16.97 4.49 8.69
CA VAL A 243 -17.01 3.63 7.52
C VAL A 243 -15.76 2.75 7.48
N PHE A 244 -15.92 1.43 7.41
CA PHE A 244 -14.86 0.48 7.17
C PHE A 244 -14.96 -0.08 5.76
N VAL A 245 -13.90 0.10 4.97
CA VAL A 245 -13.77 -0.46 3.62
C VAL A 245 -12.66 -1.50 3.62
N GLY A 246 -12.97 -2.69 3.14
CA GLY A 246 -12.05 -3.82 3.07
C GLY A 246 -12.62 -5.08 3.70
N GLU A 247 -11.83 -6.13 3.73
CA GLU A 247 -12.11 -7.41 4.35
C GLU A 247 -10.82 -7.99 4.96
N GLY A 248 -10.94 -9.02 5.78
CA GLY A 248 -9.82 -9.71 6.39
C GLY A 248 -10.27 -10.60 7.54
N TYR A 249 -9.32 -11.32 8.15
CA TYR A 249 -9.64 -12.31 9.17
C TYR A 249 -10.34 -11.72 10.41
N ALA A 250 -10.13 -10.44 10.70
CA ALA A 250 -10.74 -9.76 11.84
C ALA A 250 -12.18 -9.27 11.59
N ALA A 251 -12.67 -9.26 10.33
CA ALA A 251 -13.96 -8.66 9.97
C ALA A 251 -15.14 -9.22 10.77
N GLY A 252 -15.17 -10.54 11.00
CA GLY A 252 -16.21 -11.18 11.80
C GLY A 252 -16.23 -10.70 13.26
N ASP A 253 -15.06 -10.59 13.88
CA ASP A 253 -14.93 -10.17 15.27
C ASP A 253 -15.13 -8.65 15.43
N MET A 254 -14.75 -7.85 14.44
CA MET A 254 -15.10 -6.42 14.39
C MET A 254 -16.62 -6.22 14.43
N LYS A 255 -17.37 -6.97 13.60
CA LYS A 255 -18.85 -6.91 13.57
C LYS A 255 -19.47 -7.35 14.90
N LYS A 256 -18.91 -8.39 15.58
CA LYS A 256 -19.34 -8.81 16.92
C LYS A 256 -19.08 -7.70 17.95
N LEU A 257 -17.91 -7.05 17.89
CA LEU A 257 -17.53 -5.99 18.80
C LEU A 257 -18.41 -4.75 18.63
N VAL A 258 -18.71 -4.36 17.39
CA VAL A 258 -19.64 -3.28 17.05
C VAL A 258 -21.03 -3.56 17.65
N ARG A 259 -21.55 -4.79 17.51
CA ARG A 259 -22.82 -5.18 18.18
C ARG A 259 -22.73 -5.13 19.69
N LYS A 260 -21.66 -5.66 20.28
CA LYS A 260 -21.43 -5.63 21.74
C LYS A 260 -21.43 -4.22 22.31
N TYR A 261 -20.95 -3.25 21.55
CA TYR A 261 -20.88 -1.84 21.96
C TYR A 261 -22.08 -1.02 21.46
N GLU A 262 -23.09 -1.70 20.87
CA GLU A 262 -24.32 -1.09 20.34
C GLU A 262 -24.04 0.02 19.30
N LEU A 263 -23.01 -0.13 18.49
CA LEU A 263 -22.55 0.84 17.49
C LEU A 263 -23.15 0.62 16.08
N GLN A 264 -24.16 -0.23 15.92
CA GLN A 264 -24.69 -0.66 14.60
C GLN A 264 -25.16 0.54 13.75
N ASP A 265 -25.78 1.53 14.39
CA ASP A 265 -26.27 2.74 13.71
C ASP A 265 -25.15 3.72 13.32
N ASN A 266 -23.99 3.60 13.99
CA ASN A 266 -22.84 4.48 13.78
C ASN A 266 -21.79 3.88 12.83
N VAL A 267 -21.79 2.56 12.58
CA VAL A 267 -20.71 1.87 11.86
C VAL A 267 -21.22 1.18 10.61
N VAL A 268 -20.61 1.49 9.48
CA VAL A 268 -20.91 0.92 8.17
C VAL A 268 -19.74 0.07 7.68
N PHE A 269 -20.00 -1.17 7.26
CA PHE A 269 -19.01 -2.05 6.61
C PHE A 269 -19.37 -2.17 5.12
N LEU A 270 -18.54 -1.64 4.23
CA LEU A 270 -18.77 -1.68 2.78
C LEU A 270 -18.13 -2.89 2.08
N GLY A 271 -17.35 -3.71 2.82
CA GLY A 271 -16.61 -4.81 2.21
C GLY A 271 -15.46 -4.31 1.31
N VAL A 272 -14.98 -5.20 0.44
CA VAL A 272 -13.92 -4.84 -0.54
C VAL A 272 -14.52 -4.03 -1.68
N MET A 273 -13.97 -2.84 -1.91
CA MET A 273 -14.36 -1.97 -3.03
C MET A 273 -13.28 -1.99 -4.11
N THR A 274 -13.52 -2.68 -5.19
CA THR A 274 -12.61 -2.75 -6.36
C THR A 274 -12.89 -1.64 -7.38
N ASP A 275 -14.12 -1.14 -7.44
CA ASP A 275 -14.46 0.01 -8.29
C ASP A 275 -13.90 1.30 -7.68
N ARG A 276 -12.87 1.83 -8.31
CA ARG A 276 -12.20 3.06 -7.89
C ARG A 276 -13.12 4.28 -7.90
N ASN A 277 -14.11 4.34 -8.80
CA ASN A 277 -15.07 5.44 -8.83
C ASN A 277 -16.01 5.42 -7.63
N GLU A 278 -16.44 4.24 -7.19
CA GLU A 278 -17.27 4.13 -5.98
C GLU A 278 -16.45 4.46 -4.73
N LEU A 279 -15.19 3.98 -4.64
CA LEU A 279 -14.32 4.30 -3.52
C LEU A 279 -14.01 5.80 -3.41
N GLN A 280 -13.85 6.51 -4.54
CA GLN A 280 -13.70 7.97 -4.58
C GLN A 280 -14.87 8.71 -3.91
N LYS A 281 -16.11 8.22 -4.06
CA LYS A 281 -17.28 8.82 -3.41
C LYS A 281 -17.23 8.67 -1.90
N VAL A 282 -16.71 7.52 -1.40
CA VAL A 282 -16.55 7.28 0.03
C VAL A 282 -15.48 8.21 0.62
N TYR A 283 -14.31 8.36 -0.05
CA TYR A 283 -13.32 9.35 0.37
C TYR A 283 -13.91 10.77 0.38
N ALA A 284 -14.62 11.17 -0.68
CA ALA A 284 -15.23 12.49 -0.77
C ALA A 284 -16.31 12.75 0.30
N ALA A 285 -16.98 11.71 0.80
CA ALA A 285 -17.96 11.81 1.88
C ALA A 285 -17.34 11.97 3.26
N SER A 286 -16.07 11.62 3.41
CA SER A 286 -15.39 11.54 4.70
C SER A 286 -14.80 12.88 5.12
N ASP A 287 -14.81 13.15 6.43
CA ASP A 287 -14.19 14.32 7.03
C ASP A 287 -12.81 14.01 7.60
N LEU A 288 -12.59 12.76 8.03
CA LEU A 288 -11.32 12.31 8.63
C LEU A 288 -11.01 10.87 8.23
N PHE A 289 -9.77 10.62 7.87
CA PHE A 289 -9.24 9.27 7.63
C PHE A 289 -8.55 8.76 8.89
N VAL A 290 -9.08 7.71 9.52
CA VAL A 290 -8.56 7.18 10.78
C VAL A 290 -7.73 5.93 10.51
N PHE A 291 -6.39 6.06 10.60
CA PHE A 291 -5.45 5.00 10.25
C PHE A 291 -4.38 4.80 11.32
N PRO A 292 -4.71 4.23 12.48
CA PRO A 292 -3.78 4.09 13.61
C PRO A 292 -2.84 2.90 13.47
N SER A 293 -2.58 2.43 12.25
CA SER A 293 -1.68 1.31 12.02
C SER A 293 -0.24 1.65 12.40
N VAL A 294 0.36 0.78 13.19
CA VAL A 294 1.81 0.82 13.52
C VAL A 294 2.62 -0.18 12.67
N TYR A 295 1.91 -0.96 11.88
CA TYR A 295 2.47 -2.05 11.08
C TYR A 295 2.87 -1.60 9.66
N ASP A 296 2.04 -0.77 9.04
CA ASP A 296 2.23 -0.36 7.64
C ASP A 296 3.45 0.56 7.48
N ASN A 297 4.24 0.35 6.42
CA ASN A 297 5.43 1.15 6.12
C ASN A 297 5.11 2.44 5.36
N SER A 298 4.39 2.32 4.24
CA SER A 298 4.02 3.44 3.38
C SER A 298 2.63 3.18 2.77
N PRO A 299 1.56 3.35 3.57
CA PRO A 299 0.21 2.99 3.15
C PRO A 299 -0.31 3.93 2.06
N LEU A 300 -0.64 3.38 0.89
CA LEU A 300 -1.20 4.11 -0.26
C LEU A 300 -2.49 4.84 0.10
N VAL A 301 -3.28 4.29 1.00
CA VAL A 301 -4.59 4.82 1.42
C VAL A 301 -4.51 6.20 2.08
N ILE A 302 -3.37 6.57 2.68
CA ILE A 302 -3.14 7.93 3.21
C ILE A 302 -3.03 8.93 2.06
N GLN A 303 -2.36 8.59 0.98
CA GLN A 303 -2.29 9.43 -0.20
C GLN A 303 -3.63 9.50 -0.94
N GLU A 304 -4.39 8.39 -0.94
CA GLU A 304 -5.74 8.36 -1.48
C GLU A 304 -6.66 9.33 -0.72
N ALA A 305 -6.65 9.32 0.61
CA ALA A 305 -7.40 10.26 1.43
C ALA A 305 -6.95 11.72 1.17
N ALA A 306 -5.65 11.96 1.08
CA ALA A 306 -5.08 13.27 0.80
C ALA A 306 -5.51 13.84 -0.56
N ALA A 307 -5.69 13.01 -1.59
CA ALA A 307 -6.21 13.43 -2.90
C ALA A 307 -7.59 14.10 -2.80
N PHE A 308 -8.43 13.66 -1.85
CA PHE A 308 -9.76 14.22 -1.59
C PHE A 308 -9.74 15.35 -0.54
N GLY A 309 -8.58 15.71 -0.01
CA GLY A 309 -8.45 16.70 1.07
C GLY A 309 -9.00 16.18 2.40
N VAL A 310 -8.97 14.88 2.60
CA VAL A 310 -9.32 14.22 3.85
C VAL A 310 -8.05 14.00 4.66
N PRO A 311 -7.84 14.73 5.77
CA PRO A 311 -6.64 14.58 6.56
C PRO A 311 -6.64 13.25 7.32
N SER A 312 -5.47 12.65 7.47
CA SER A 312 -5.30 11.39 8.20
C SER A 312 -4.98 11.64 9.67
N ILE A 313 -5.50 10.77 10.55
CA ILE A 313 -5.05 10.66 11.93
C ILE A 313 -4.28 9.34 12.08
N VAL A 314 -3.03 9.42 12.54
CA VAL A 314 -2.09 8.29 12.61
C VAL A 314 -1.38 8.26 13.97
N VAL A 315 -0.83 7.10 14.34
CA VAL A 315 -0.06 6.95 15.59
C VAL A 315 1.32 7.59 15.43
N ARG A 316 1.72 8.41 16.40
CA ARG A 316 3.04 9.02 16.50
C ARG A 316 4.14 7.94 16.47
N ASN A 317 5.27 8.24 15.86
CA ASN A 317 6.40 7.33 15.72
C ASN A 317 6.13 6.06 14.89
N SER A 318 4.97 5.95 14.23
CA SER A 318 4.76 4.93 13.20
C SER A 318 5.41 5.36 11.87
N SER A 319 5.70 4.40 10.99
CA SER A 319 6.19 4.74 9.63
C SER A 319 5.19 5.58 8.84
N SER A 320 3.90 5.43 9.12
CA SER A 320 2.82 6.24 8.53
C SER A 320 2.84 7.71 8.98
N ALA A 321 3.46 8.01 10.12
CA ALA A 321 3.54 9.36 10.68
C ALA A 321 4.66 10.21 10.05
N GLU A 322 5.59 9.62 9.29
CA GLU A 322 6.74 10.33 8.73
C GLU A 322 6.35 11.55 7.89
N SER A 323 5.29 11.43 7.10
CA SER A 323 4.80 12.52 6.24
C SER A 323 3.80 13.45 6.92
N ILE A 324 3.43 13.19 8.19
CA ILE A 324 2.39 13.93 8.90
C ILE A 324 2.99 15.01 9.79
N LEU A 325 2.59 16.24 9.53
CA LEU A 325 2.83 17.41 10.40
C LEU A 325 1.54 17.71 11.17
N ASP A 326 1.54 17.46 12.48
CA ASP A 326 0.34 17.55 13.34
C ASP A 326 -0.35 18.92 13.24
N GLY A 327 -1.63 18.91 12.90
CA GLY A 327 -2.47 20.09 12.68
C GLY A 327 -2.24 20.82 11.36
N VAL A 328 -1.23 20.43 10.54
CA VAL A 328 -0.89 21.10 9.28
C VAL A 328 -1.38 20.30 8.06
N ASN A 329 -1.09 19.01 8.02
CA ASN A 329 -1.48 18.11 6.91
C ASN A 329 -2.09 16.78 7.38
N GLY A 330 -2.34 16.67 8.68
CA GLY A 330 -2.92 15.50 9.33
C GLY A 330 -2.80 15.65 10.84
N PHE A 331 -3.05 14.58 11.56
CA PHE A 331 -3.09 14.59 13.02
C PHE A 331 -2.32 13.40 13.59
N LEU A 332 -1.61 13.64 14.68
CA LEU A 332 -0.87 12.62 15.41
C LEU A 332 -1.54 12.31 16.75
N ILE A 333 -1.54 11.03 17.10
CA ILE A 333 -2.01 10.51 18.38
C ILE A 333 -0.97 9.57 19.00
N GLU A 334 -1.05 9.39 20.30
CA GLU A 334 -0.43 8.26 20.99
C GLU A 334 -1.23 6.96 20.72
N ASN A 335 -0.60 5.82 20.87
CA ASN A 335 -1.25 4.51 20.64
C ASN A 335 -2.17 4.12 21.81
N GLU A 336 -3.13 5.01 22.14
CA GLU A 336 -4.02 4.88 23.28
C GLU A 336 -5.45 5.28 22.92
N THR A 337 -6.45 4.49 23.39
CA THR A 337 -7.87 4.79 23.16
C THR A 337 -8.29 6.16 23.69
N ALA A 338 -7.74 6.55 24.84
CA ALA A 338 -8.06 7.84 25.46
C ALA A 338 -7.59 9.02 24.59
N ASP A 339 -6.40 8.92 23.99
CA ASP A 339 -5.84 9.99 23.17
C ASP A 339 -6.57 10.10 21.83
N LEU A 340 -6.83 8.96 21.15
CA LEU A 340 -7.66 8.97 19.92
C LEU A 340 -9.04 9.55 20.21
N THR A 341 -9.71 9.13 21.29
CA THR A 341 -11.03 9.65 21.67
C THR A 341 -10.99 11.17 21.89
N LYS A 342 -10.01 11.66 22.64
CA LYS A 342 -9.82 13.09 22.92
C LYS A 342 -9.60 13.89 21.64
N LYS A 343 -8.71 13.40 20.76
CA LYS A 343 -8.42 14.04 19.47
C LYS A 343 -9.68 14.09 18.59
N LEU A 344 -10.40 12.98 18.47
CA LEU A 344 -11.66 12.92 17.69
C LEU A 344 -12.70 13.92 18.23
N MET A 345 -12.91 13.99 19.53
CA MET A 345 -13.83 14.95 20.13
C MET A 345 -13.46 16.42 19.84
N ALA A 346 -12.16 16.75 19.91
CA ALA A 346 -11.68 18.08 19.58
C ALA A 346 -11.89 18.43 18.09
N LEU A 347 -11.63 17.48 17.18
CA LEU A 347 -11.80 17.67 15.75
C LEU A 347 -13.28 17.78 15.35
N MET A 348 -14.17 17.00 15.96
CA MET A 348 -15.62 17.13 15.74
C MET A 348 -16.17 18.53 16.07
N GLN A 349 -15.51 19.27 16.97
CA GLN A 349 -15.85 20.64 17.34
C GLN A 349 -15.11 21.70 16.52
N ASN A 350 -14.10 21.29 15.72
CA ASN A 350 -13.25 22.21 14.98
C ASN A 350 -13.08 21.78 13.51
N GLN A 351 -14.15 21.90 12.73
CA GLN A 351 -14.13 21.59 11.29
C GLN A 351 -13.14 22.47 10.50
N HIS A 352 -12.81 23.66 11.01
CA HIS A 352 -11.81 24.52 10.39
C HIS A 352 -10.42 23.91 10.40
N ALA A 353 -10.00 23.30 11.54
CA ALA A 353 -8.73 22.59 11.63
C ALA A 353 -8.66 21.39 10.65
N ILE A 354 -9.77 20.66 10.51
CA ILE A 354 -9.87 19.54 9.54
C ILE A 354 -9.67 20.05 8.11
N LYS A 355 -10.32 21.14 7.76
CA LYS A 355 -10.21 21.74 6.42
C LYS A 355 -8.79 22.19 6.11
N ILE A 356 -8.12 22.89 7.04
CA ILE A 356 -6.72 23.32 6.88
C ILE A 356 -5.82 22.10 6.70
N ALA A 357 -5.94 21.11 7.59
CA ALA A 357 -5.13 19.89 7.50
C ALA A 357 -5.41 19.10 6.21
N GLY A 358 -6.65 19.07 5.73
CA GLY A 358 -7.02 18.44 4.46
C GLY A 358 -6.42 19.15 3.24
N GLU A 359 -6.41 20.48 3.22
CA GLU A 359 -5.73 21.27 2.17
C GLU A 359 -4.21 21.06 2.22
N GLY A 360 -3.64 21.00 3.44
CA GLY A 360 -2.24 20.67 3.67
C GLY A 360 -1.89 19.26 3.17
N ALA A 361 -2.73 18.26 3.49
CA ALA A 361 -2.56 16.88 3.02
C ALA A 361 -2.52 16.80 1.49
N ARG A 362 -3.46 17.45 0.83
CA ARG A 362 -3.52 17.49 -0.65
C ARG A 362 -2.25 18.10 -1.26
N LYS A 363 -1.65 19.08 -0.63
CA LYS A 363 -0.46 19.78 -1.14
C LYS A 363 0.84 19.04 -0.87
N SER A 364 0.96 18.33 0.26
CA SER A 364 2.25 17.81 0.74
C SER A 364 2.33 16.29 0.87
N ILE A 365 1.18 15.58 0.85
CA ILE A 365 1.14 14.12 0.99
C ILE A 365 0.75 13.45 -0.34
N TYR A 366 -0.21 14.05 -1.07
CA TYR A 366 -0.65 13.49 -2.33
C TYR A 366 0.41 13.66 -3.42
N HIS A 367 0.80 12.53 -4.02
CA HIS A 367 1.64 12.49 -5.22
C HIS A 367 0.95 11.59 -6.25
N PRO A 368 0.68 12.07 -7.48
CA PRO A 368 0.15 11.19 -8.52
C PRO A 368 1.23 10.21 -8.98
N TRP A 369 0.85 8.97 -9.25
CA TRP A 369 1.78 7.98 -9.80
C TRP A 369 2.49 8.46 -11.06
N GLU A 370 1.82 9.28 -11.85
CA GLU A 370 2.39 9.83 -13.08
C GLU A 370 3.71 10.56 -12.84
N SER A 371 3.78 11.42 -11.81
CA SER A 371 5.01 12.14 -11.47
C SER A 371 6.07 11.24 -10.84
N ILE A 372 5.66 10.30 -9.98
CA ILE A 372 6.59 9.33 -9.38
C ILE A 372 7.27 8.48 -10.46
N ILE A 373 6.51 8.07 -11.48
CA ILE A 373 7.06 7.25 -12.56
C ILE A 373 8.03 8.02 -13.46
N ASP A 374 7.91 9.34 -13.56
CA ASP A 374 8.91 10.16 -14.26
C ASP A 374 10.28 10.06 -13.57
N ASP A 375 10.30 10.13 -12.24
CA ASP A 375 11.52 9.94 -11.44
C ASP A 375 12.06 8.51 -11.55
N VAL A 376 11.20 7.50 -11.49
CA VAL A 376 11.58 6.09 -11.68
C VAL A 376 12.19 5.86 -13.05
N TYR A 377 11.55 6.38 -14.11
CA TYR A 377 12.05 6.26 -15.48
C TYR A 377 13.42 6.92 -15.64
N TYR A 378 13.61 8.10 -15.05
CA TYR A 378 14.92 8.76 -15.05
C TYR A 378 15.99 7.86 -14.42
N ARG A 379 15.74 7.28 -13.25
CA ARG A 379 16.68 6.34 -12.59
C ARG A 379 16.97 5.11 -13.43
N TYR A 380 15.94 4.52 -14.04
CA TYR A 380 16.10 3.36 -14.92
C TYR A 380 16.97 3.68 -16.13
N THR A 381 16.74 4.83 -16.78
CA THR A 381 17.52 5.21 -17.97
C THR A 381 18.98 5.51 -17.64
N GLU A 382 19.26 6.12 -16.48
CA GLU A 382 20.63 6.32 -16.00
C GLU A 382 21.32 4.97 -15.74
N LEU A 383 20.64 4.05 -15.04
CA LEU A 383 21.20 2.72 -14.81
C LEU A 383 21.52 1.99 -16.12
N ILE A 384 20.58 1.96 -17.07
CA ILE A 384 20.79 1.29 -18.38
C ILE A 384 21.97 1.93 -19.13
N LYS A 385 22.09 3.25 -19.10
CA LYS A 385 23.15 4.00 -19.80
C LYS A 385 24.54 3.75 -19.22
N PHE A 386 24.63 3.61 -17.90
CA PHE A 386 25.89 3.46 -17.19
C PHE A 386 26.20 2.02 -16.75
N HIS A 387 25.31 1.09 -17.06
CA HIS A 387 25.55 -0.33 -16.77
C HIS A 387 26.77 -0.82 -17.52
N LYS A 388 27.76 -1.29 -16.76
CA LYS A 388 28.96 -1.92 -17.34
C LYS A 388 28.75 -3.41 -17.37
N PRO A 389 28.76 -4.05 -18.57
CA PRO A 389 28.64 -5.48 -18.65
C PRO A 389 29.63 -6.20 -17.74
N SER A 390 29.15 -7.20 -17.03
CA SER A 390 30.02 -8.07 -16.22
C SER A 390 30.97 -8.81 -17.17
N LYS A 391 32.29 -8.63 -16.99
CA LYS A 391 33.30 -9.35 -17.79
C LYS A 391 33.35 -10.82 -17.47
#